data_3a685f79c40b4e187bf9931a952ec6b1
#
_entry.id   3a685f79c40b4e187bf9931a952ec6b1
#
_cell.length_a   1.000
_cell.length_b   1.000
_cell.length_c   1.000
_cell.angle_alpha   90.00
_cell.angle_beta   90.00
_cell.angle_gamma   90.00
#
_symmetry.space_group_name_H-M   'P 1'
#
loop_
_entity.id
_entity.type
_entity.pdbx_description
1 polymer ?
#
loop_
_entity_poly.entity_id
_entity_poly.type
_entity_poly.pdbx_seq_one_letter_code
_entity_poly.pdbx_strand_id
1 'polypeptide(L)'
;QLPGKFVWADLVTDDVPAAQKFYSQLFGWTFRNIDGYVVAANDGRPLAGMFHRPRPQDRSAQPRWFGYISVTEISRACETVAAAGGKVLLPAKLLPDRGEQAVLADAEGALFGVVKSSSGDPQDFLADPGDWIWIQLLSRDGRKAAEFYQRVAGYEIIENTETNRVSDYILASEGYARATVRTIPAANTQTKPVWLPFVRVSSMKETVAQAAQLGGKVLIAPAPELLEGRVAVIADPTGAAIGIMEWQENPVKGDR
;
A
#
# COMPACT_ATOMS: atom_id res chain seq x y z
N GLN A 1 12.83 -0.54 -15.43
CA GLN A 1 11.96 0.13 -14.45
C GLN A 1 10.57 0.25 -15.02
N LEU A 2 9.57 0.24 -14.14
CA LEU A 2 8.15 0.40 -14.44
C LEU A 2 7.62 1.64 -13.71
N PRO A 3 7.88 2.86 -14.21
CA PRO A 3 7.51 4.09 -13.52
C PRO A 3 6.02 4.12 -13.18
N GLY A 4 5.70 4.56 -11.96
CA GLY A 4 4.34 4.57 -11.43
C GLY A 4 3.90 3.26 -10.77
N LYS A 5 4.62 2.15 -10.93
CA LYS A 5 4.32 0.91 -10.22
C LYS A 5 4.70 1.02 -8.74
N PHE A 6 3.83 0.53 -7.86
CA PHE A 6 4.21 0.26 -6.48
C PHE A 6 5.00 -1.05 -6.43
N VAL A 7 6.27 -0.95 -6.05
CA VAL A 7 7.21 -2.08 -6.14
C VAL A 7 7.63 -2.66 -4.80
N TRP A 8 7.31 -1.97 -3.72
CA TRP A 8 7.66 -2.37 -2.35
C TRP A 8 6.71 -1.72 -1.35
N ALA A 9 6.61 -2.30 -0.15
CA ALA A 9 5.93 -1.69 0.99
C ALA A 9 6.76 -1.85 2.26
N ASP A 10 6.74 -0.84 3.14
CA ASP A 10 7.35 -0.90 4.46
C ASP A 10 6.30 -0.72 5.57
N LEU A 11 6.41 -1.52 6.62
CA LEU A 11 5.74 -1.33 7.88
C LEU A 11 6.64 -0.59 8.86
N VAL A 12 6.15 0.52 9.35
CA VAL A 12 6.75 1.22 10.51
C VAL A 12 5.92 0.87 11.73
N THR A 13 6.53 0.24 12.73
CA THR A 13 5.83 -0.17 13.95
C THR A 13 6.74 -0.07 15.18
N ASP A 14 6.15 0.05 16.35
CA ASP A 14 6.84 -0.01 17.63
C ASP A 14 7.01 -1.46 18.17
N ASP A 15 6.34 -2.44 17.53
CA ASP A 15 6.46 -3.86 17.91
C ASP A 15 6.57 -4.76 16.67
N VAL A 16 7.77 -4.83 16.11
CA VAL A 16 8.08 -5.69 14.95
C VAL A 16 7.81 -7.17 15.24
N PRO A 17 8.18 -7.75 16.39
CA PRO A 17 7.87 -9.15 16.71
C PRO A 17 6.37 -9.48 16.69
N ALA A 18 5.52 -8.60 17.24
CA ALA A 18 4.06 -8.80 17.21
C ALA A 18 3.52 -8.77 15.77
N ALA A 19 4.00 -7.83 14.94
CA ALA A 19 3.64 -7.76 13.53
C ALA A 19 4.10 -9.01 12.76
N GLN A 20 5.34 -9.46 12.94
CA GLN A 20 5.86 -10.68 12.30
C GLN A 20 5.00 -11.90 12.65
N LYS A 21 4.67 -12.08 13.94
CA LYS A 21 3.82 -13.19 14.38
C LYS A 21 2.44 -13.14 13.71
N PHE A 22 1.84 -11.96 13.66
CA PHE A 22 0.52 -11.76 13.06
C PHE A 22 0.53 -12.10 11.56
N TYR A 23 1.42 -11.51 10.78
CA TYR A 23 1.46 -11.70 9.33
C TYR A 23 1.95 -13.09 8.93
N SER A 24 2.84 -13.71 9.73
CA SER A 24 3.22 -15.12 9.52
C SER A 24 2.01 -16.05 9.66
N GLN A 25 1.20 -15.87 10.68
CA GLN A 25 0.04 -16.74 10.92
C GLN A 25 -1.13 -16.43 9.97
N LEU A 26 -1.30 -15.15 9.58
CA LEU A 26 -2.42 -14.73 8.75
C LEU A 26 -2.20 -14.98 7.25
N PHE A 27 -0.99 -14.67 6.75
CA PHE A 27 -0.68 -14.72 5.33
C PHE A 27 0.38 -15.76 4.97
N GLY A 28 0.97 -16.45 5.96
CA GLY A 28 2.05 -17.41 5.72
C GLY A 28 3.41 -16.74 5.43
N TRP A 29 3.56 -15.44 5.66
CA TRP A 29 4.81 -14.75 5.38
C TRP A 29 5.97 -15.29 6.22
N THR A 30 7.12 -15.39 5.60
CA THR A 30 8.41 -15.70 6.25
C THR A 30 9.24 -14.43 6.39
N PHE A 31 10.17 -14.43 7.34
CA PHE A 31 10.91 -13.22 7.70
C PHE A 31 12.40 -13.48 7.82
N ARG A 32 13.20 -12.50 7.35
CA ARG A 32 14.65 -12.49 7.52
C ARG A 32 15.08 -11.12 8.05
N ASN A 33 15.86 -11.11 9.13
CA ASN A 33 16.44 -9.88 9.68
C ASN A 33 17.76 -9.55 8.95
N ILE A 34 17.92 -8.30 8.54
CA ILE A 34 19.12 -7.77 7.93
C ILE A 34 19.44 -6.46 8.66
N ASP A 35 20.37 -6.51 9.62
CA ASP A 35 20.84 -5.34 10.38
C ASP A 35 19.71 -4.48 11.00
N GLY A 36 18.69 -5.14 11.56
CA GLY A 36 17.55 -4.47 12.18
C GLY A 36 16.39 -4.12 11.25
N TYR A 37 16.58 -4.32 9.94
CA TYR A 37 15.51 -4.27 8.96
C TYR A 37 15.01 -5.69 8.66
N VAL A 38 13.71 -5.91 8.82
CA VAL A 38 13.12 -7.23 8.60
C VAL A 38 12.50 -7.29 7.21
N VAL A 39 12.95 -8.23 6.40
CA VAL A 39 12.38 -8.48 5.07
C VAL A 39 11.33 -9.59 5.19
N ALA A 40 10.12 -9.30 4.75
CA ALA A 40 9.03 -10.26 4.61
C ALA A 40 9.03 -10.85 3.20
N ALA A 41 8.73 -12.14 3.11
CA ALA A 41 8.61 -12.86 1.84
C ALA A 41 7.37 -13.76 1.85
N ASN A 42 6.72 -13.86 0.69
CA ASN A 42 5.67 -14.83 0.40
C ASN A 42 6.24 -15.88 -0.56
N ASP A 43 6.21 -17.15 -0.18
CA ASP A 43 6.78 -18.25 -0.98
C ASP A 43 8.25 -17.99 -1.43
N GLY A 44 9.05 -17.42 -0.53
CA GLY A 44 10.45 -17.07 -0.78
C GLY A 44 10.67 -15.80 -1.64
N ARG A 45 9.62 -15.18 -2.16
CA ARG A 45 9.69 -13.90 -2.91
C ARG A 45 9.62 -12.73 -1.94
N PRO A 46 10.67 -11.91 -1.81
CA PRO A 46 10.62 -10.70 -0.98
C PRO A 46 9.53 -9.74 -1.47
N LEU A 47 8.73 -9.20 -0.55
CA LEU A 47 7.60 -8.34 -0.90
C LEU A 47 7.46 -7.10 -0.02
N ALA A 48 8.01 -7.11 1.18
CA ALA A 48 7.88 -6.00 2.11
C ALA A 48 9.03 -5.91 3.09
N GLY A 49 9.15 -4.77 3.74
CA GLY A 49 10.04 -4.55 4.87
C GLY A 49 9.30 -4.15 6.13
N MET A 50 9.95 -4.33 7.27
CA MET A 50 9.47 -3.85 8.56
C MET A 50 10.63 -3.26 9.34
N PHE A 51 10.41 -2.14 9.99
CA PHE A 51 11.40 -1.55 10.87
C PHE A 51 10.78 -0.96 12.12
N HIS A 52 11.55 -1.04 13.21
CA HIS A 52 11.14 -0.51 14.50
C HIS A 52 11.26 1.01 14.51
N ARG A 53 10.20 1.66 14.95
CA ARG A 53 10.19 3.08 15.31
C ARG A 53 9.46 3.24 16.64
N PRO A 54 10.14 3.75 17.68
CA PRO A 54 9.49 4.00 18.95
C PRO A 54 8.26 4.89 18.78
N ARG A 55 7.17 4.53 19.43
CA ARG A 55 5.95 5.33 19.42
C ARG A 55 6.17 6.58 20.27
N PRO A 56 5.91 7.79 19.74
CA PRO A 56 5.95 9.00 20.54
C PRO A 56 4.96 8.93 21.70
N GLN A 57 5.30 9.56 22.84
CA GLN A 57 4.43 9.55 24.03
C GLN A 57 3.06 10.18 23.77
N ASP A 58 2.99 11.20 22.89
CA ASP A 58 1.77 11.86 22.46
C ASP A 58 0.94 11.05 21.44
N ARG A 59 1.43 9.86 21.08
CA ARG A 59 0.82 8.97 20.06
C ARG A 59 0.58 9.66 18.70
N SER A 60 1.32 10.71 18.39
CA SER A 60 1.18 11.48 17.14
C SER A 60 1.52 10.63 15.89
N ALA A 61 2.41 9.65 16.04
CA ALA A 61 2.75 8.69 14.99
C ALA A 61 2.20 7.30 15.35
N GLN A 62 1.34 6.77 14.48
CA GLN A 62 0.79 5.42 14.60
C GLN A 62 1.55 4.45 13.69
N PRO A 63 1.62 3.16 14.05
CA PRO A 63 2.08 2.12 13.13
C PRO A 63 1.33 2.17 11.81
N ARG A 64 2.05 2.00 10.70
CA ARG A 64 1.44 2.07 9.38
C ARG A 64 2.25 1.39 8.30
N TRP A 65 1.58 0.89 7.31
CA TRP A 65 2.13 0.51 6.03
C TRP A 65 2.24 1.72 5.10
N PHE A 66 3.23 1.74 4.23
CA PHE A 66 3.29 2.65 3.09
C PHE A 66 4.04 2.00 1.93
N GLY A 67 3.63 2.35 0.71
CA GLY A 67 4.20 1.78 -0.52
C GLY A 67 5.26 2.69 -1.14
N TYR A 68 6.14 2.10 -1.94
CA TYR A 68 7.15 2.78 -2.73
C TYR A 68 6.77 2.75 -4.21
N ILE A 69 6.70 3.92 -4.81
CA ILE A 69 6.44 4.13 -6.23
C ILE A 69 7.78 4.11 -6.98
N SER A 70 7.89 3.30 -8.04
CA SER A 70 9.02 3.37 -8.95
C SER A 70 9.00 4.68 -9.71
N VAL A 71 10.13 5.38 -9.74
CA VAL A 71 10.33 6.62 -10.48
C VAL A 71 11.67 6.58 -11.22
N THR A 72 11.78 7.36 -12.29
CA THR A 72 13.03 7.42 -13.06
C THR A 72 14.10 8.27 -12.39
N GLU A 73 13.70 9.34 -11.67
CA GLU A 73 14.61 10.28 -11.00
C GLU A 73 14.08 10.70 -9.62
N ILE A 74 14.80 10.32 -8.57
CA ILE A 74 14.40 10.58 -7.17
C ILE A 74 14.44 12.08 -6.84
N SER A 75 15.47 12.80 -7.27
CA SER A 75 15.60 14.24 -7.03
C SER A 75 14.43 15.01 -7.60
N ARG A 76 14.05 14.72 -8.86
CA ARG A 76 12.90 15.33 -9.52
C ARG A 76 11.58 15.03 -8.78
N ALA A 77 11.38 13.80 -8.33
CA ALA A 77 10.20 13.43 -7.56
C ALA A 77 10.14 14.24 -6.24
N CYS A 78 11.26 14.35 -5.51
CA CYS A 78 11.35 15.15 -4.29
C CYS A 78 11.04 16.64 -4.53
N GLU A 79 11.60 17.25 -5.59
CA GLU A 79 11.35 18.64 -5.98
C GLU A 79 9.87 18.86 -6.34
N THR A 80 9.30 17.93 -7.12
CA THR A 80 7.88 17.98 -7.51
C THR A 80 6.96 17.91 -6.31
N VAL A 81 7.25 17.00 -5.35
CA VAL A 81 6.49 16.87 -4.10
C VAL A 81 6.54 18.15 -3.29
N ALA A 82 7.72 18.74 -3.10
CA ALA A 82 7.88 19.98 -2.35
C ALA A 82 7.15 21.15 -3.03
N ALA A 83 7.25 21.28 -4.35
CA ALA A 83 6.56 22.30 -5.13
C ALA A 83 5.03 22.15 -5.14
N ALA A 84 4.53 20.91 -4.96
CA ALA A 84 3.10 20.60 -4.91
C ALA A 84 2.51 20.62 -3.49
N GLY A 85 3.23 21.14 -2.50
CA GLY A 85 2.76 21.28 -1.11
C GLY A 85 2.94 20.04 -0.25
N GLY A 86 3.61 19.01 -0.75
CA GLY A 86 4.03 17.84 0.03
C GLY A 86 5.31 18.10 0.83
N LYS A 87 5.84 17.05 1.43
CA LYS A 87 7.05 17.14 2.28
C LYS A 87 8.02 16.00 1.96
N VAL A 88 9.32 16.32 1.97
CA VAL A 88 10.40 15.32 1.99
C VAL A 88 10.69 14.99 3.45
N LEU A 89 10.36 13.77 3.87
CA LEU A 89 10.52 13.32 5.26
C LEU A 89 11.89 12.67 5.48
N LEU A 90 12.31 11.83 4.53
CA LEU A 90 13.66 11.29 4.48
C LEU A 90 14.19 11.59 3.07
N PRO A 91 15.31 12.35 2.97
CA PRO A 91 15.88 12.73 1.68
C PRO A 91 16.40 11.50 0.92
N ALA A 92 16.68 11.70 -0.35
CA ALA A 92 17.24 10.68 -1.22
C ALA A 92 18.48 10.03 -0.60
N LYS A 93 18.48 8.70 -0.55
CA LYS A 93 19.58 7.89 -0.04
C LYS A 93 19.78 6.68 -0.92
N LEU A 94 21.03 6.47 -1.35
CA LEU A 94 21.42 5.24 -2.01
C LEU A 94 21.58 4.14 -0.96
N LEU A 95 20.86 3.04 -1.12
CA LEU A 95 20.99 1.85 -0.30
C LEU A 95 21.61 0.72 -1.12
N PRO A 96 22.60 0.00 -0.56
CA PRO A 96 23.16 -1.19 -1.20
C PRO A 96 22.04 -2.16 -1.60
N ASP A 97 22.14 -2.73 -2.80
CA ASP A 97 21.24 -3.75 -3.36
C ASP A 97 19.77 -3.34 -3.53
N ARG A 98 19.37 -2.13 -3.11
CA ARG A 98 18.00 -1.62 -3.25
C ARG A 98 17.88 -0.47 -4.25
N GLY A 99 18.95 0.30 -4.43
CA GLY A 99 18.94 1.51 -5.24
C GLY A 99 18.68 2.77 -4.43
N GLU A 100 18.37 3.86 -5.10
CA GLU A 100 18.10 5.14 -4.48
C GLU A 100 16.64 5.26 -4.08
N GLN A 101 16.36 5.77 -2.88
CA GLN A 101 15.00 5.93 -2.37
C GLN A 101 14.87 7.16 -1.49
N ALA A 102 13.64 7.69 -1.40
CA ALA A 102 13.25 8.76 -0.49
C ALA A 102 11.89 8.45 0.14
N VAL A 103 11.60 9.02 1.32
CA VAL A 103 10.29 8.92 1.97
C VAL A 103 9.66 10.29 2.02
N LEU A 104 8.43 10.38 1.59
CA LEU A 104 7.69 11.59 1.30
C LEU A 104 6.32 11.57 1.96
N ALA A 105 5.71 12.73 2.07
CA ALA A 105 4.29 12.87 2.38
C ALA A 105 3.66 13.77 1.32
N ASP A 106 2.45 13.44 0.88
CA ASP A 106 1.69 14.31 0.00
C ASP A 106 1.17 15.56 0.70
N ALA A 107 0.44 16.41 -0.01
CA ALA A 107 -0.10 17.66 0.52
C ALA A 107 -1.10 17.46 1.68
N GLU A 108 -1.72 16.29 1.79
CA GLU A 108 -2.64 15.92 2.86
C GLU A 108 -1.96 15.11 3.99
N GLY A 109 -0.68 14.79 3.84
CA GLY A 109 0.13 14.06 4.81
C GLY A 109 0.11 12.54 4.66
N ALA A 110 -0.43 12.00 3.55
CA ALA A 110 -0.32 10.57 3.26
C ALA A 110 1.14 10.20 2.95
N LEU A 111 1.64 9.20 3.67
CA LEU A 111 3.02 8.75 3.59
C LEU A 111 3.22 7.83 2.37
N PHE A 112 4.27 8.05 1.62
CA PHE A 112 4.71 7.17 0.54
C PHE A 112 6.21 7.26 0.33
N GLY A 113 6.77 6.26 -0.32
CA GLY A 113 8.16 6.26 -0.76
C GLY A 113 8.24 6.43 -2.28
N VAL A 114 9.40 6.86 -2.73
CA VAL A 114 9.81 6.73 -4.14
C VAL A 114 11.11 5.95 -4.20
N VAL A 115 11.28 5.15 -5.25
CA VAL A 115 12.46 4.30 -5.42
C VAL A 115 12.87 4.22 -6.89
N LYS A 116 14.19 4.22 -7.09
CA LYS A 116 14.85 3.88 -8.36
C LYS A 116 15.68 2.62 -8.07
N SER A 117 15.09 1.46 -8.36
CA SER A 117 15.71 0.17 -8.05
C SER A 117 16.99 -0.04 -8.83
N SER A 118 18.04 -0.56 -8.17
CA SER A 118 19.31 -0.94 -8.79
C SER A 118 19.24 -2.23 -9.60
N SER A 119 18.33 -3.14 -9.23
CA SER A 119 18.13 -4.45 -9.89
C SER A 119 16.98 -4.47 -10.88
N GLY A 120 16.29 -3.34 -11.08
CA GLY A 120 15.04 -3.24 -11.83
C GLY A 120 13.83 -3.50 -10.96
N ASP A 121 12.65 -3.23 -11.51
CA ASP A 121 11.38 -3.42 -10.82
C ASP A 121 10.84 -4.84 -11.04
N PRO A 122 10.13 -5.42 -10.08
CA PRO A 122 9.49 -6.72 -10.28
C PRO A 122 8.50 -6.63 -11.46
N GLN A 123 8.50 -7.66 -12.29
CA GLN A 123 7.56 -7.78 -13.40
C GLN A 123 6.12 -7.80 -12.89
N ASP A 124 5.16 -7.41 -13.75
CA ASP A 124 3.76 -7.60 -13.44
C ASP A 124 3.43 -9.11 -13.50
N PHE A 125 2.80 -9.60 -12.46
CA PHE A 125 2.36 -10.99 -12.34
C PHE A 125 0.99 -11.05 -11.67
N LEU A 126 0.30 -12.17 -11.86
CA LEU A 126 -0.94 -12.40 -11.13
C LEU A 126 -0.60 -12.70 -9.67
N ALA A 127 -1.10 -11.87 -8.76
CA ALA A 127 -0.83 -12.01 -7.33
C ALA A 127 -1.38 -13.34 -6.80
N ASP A 128 -0.56 -14.11 -6.09
CA ASP A 128 -1.01 -15.29 -5.32
C ASP A 128 -1.59 -14.85 -3.97
N PRO A 129 -2.35 -15.70 -3.27
CA PRO A 129 -2.72 -15.44 -1.87
C PRO A 129 -1.47 -15.13 -1.03
N GLY A 130 -1.53 -14.03 -0.27
CA GLY A 130 -0.40 -13.50 0.48
C GLY A 130 0.43 -12.45 -0.26
N ASP A 131 0.25 -12.27 -1.56
CA ASP A 131 0.92 -11.18 -2.31
C ASP A 131 0.13 -9.87 -2.24
N TRP A 132 0.83 -8.76 -2.51
CA TRP A 132 0.17 -7.48 -2.77
C TRP A 132 -0.65 -7.58 -4.06
N ILE A 133 -1.93 -7.23 -3.98
CA ILE A 133 -2.82 -7.23 -5.15
C ILE A 133 -3.20 -5.82 -5.58
N TRP A 134 -3.27 -4.88 -4.65
CA TRP A 134 -3.71 -3.52 -4.93
C TRP A 134 -3.19 -2.51 -3.93
N ILE A 135 -3.29 -1.23 -4.28
CA ILE A 135 -3.08 -0.12 -3.36
C ILE A 135 -4.09 1.00 -3.65
N GLN A 136 -4.65 1.59 -2.60
CA GLN A 136 -5.63 2.67 -2.71
C GLN A 136 -5.25 3.85 -1.83
N LEU A 137 -5.33 5.05 -2.38
CA LEU A 137 -5.25 6.29 -1.63
C LEU A 137 -6.64 6.68 -1.13
N LEU A 138 -6.77 6.92 0.15
CA LEU A 138 -7.88 7.65 0.75
C LEU A 138 -7.47 9.11 0.89
N SER A 139 -8.26 10.05 0.33
CA SER A 139 -7.92 11.48 0.26
C SER A 139 -9.15 12.33 0.58
N ARG A 140 -8.98 13.53 1.11
CA ARG A 140 -10.09 14.50 1.29
C ARG A 140 -10.54 15.12 -0.02
N ASP A 141 -9.60 15.28 -0.96
CA ASP A 141 -9.85 15.80 -2.30
C ASP A 141 -9.20 14.86 -3.33
N GLY A 142 -9.96 13.84 -3.74
CA GLY A 142 -9.47 12.79 -4.63
C GLY A 142 -8.92 13.32 -5.96
N ARG A 143 -9.53 14.38 -6.53
CA ARG A 143 -9.03 14.98 -7.77
C ARG A 143 -7.68 15.63 -7.59
N LYS A 144 -7.51 16.47 -6.56
CA LYS A 144 -6.21 17.11 -6.29
C LYS A 144 -5.14 16.09 -5.95
N ALA A 145 -5.51 15.04 -5.22
CA ALA A 145 -4.59 13.95 -4.93
C ALA A 145 -4.16 13.22 -6.21
N ALA A 146 -5.09 12.87 -7.11
CA ALA A 146 -4.76 12.26 -8.39
C ALA A 146 -3.82 13.15 -9.22
N GLU A 147 -4.10 14.46 -9.32
CA GLU A 147 -3.26 15.44 -10.01
C GLU A 147 -1.87 15.61 -9.36
N PHE A 148 -1.78 15.49 -8.02
CA PHE A 148 -0.50 15.47 -7.32
C PHE A 148 0.34 14.27 -7.75
N TYR A 149 -0.21 13.06 -7.69
CA TYR A 149 0.53 11.85 -8.06
C TYR A 149 0.80 11.74 -9.57
N GLN A 150 -0.04 12.33 -10.42
CA GLN A 150 0.26 12.49 -11.84
C GLN A 150 1.56 13.28 -12.04
N ARG A 151 1.75 14.38 -11.33
CA ARG A 151 2.97 15.18 -11.41
C ARG A 151 4.21 14.46 -10.87
N VAL A 152 4.03 13.66 -9.80
CA VAL A 152 5.14 12.96 -9.14
C VAL A 152 5.62 11.75 -9.93
N ALA A 153 4.70 10.94 -10.46
CA ALA A 153 5.00 9.64 -11.05
C ALA A 153 4.54 9.47 -12.50
N GLY A 154 3.97 10.54 -13.10
CA GLY A 154 3.59 10.52 -14.52
C GLY A 154 2.33 9.73 -14.83
N TYR A 155 1.44 9.53 -13.86
CA TYR A 155 0.21 8.77 -14.06
C TYR A 155 -0.74 9.42 -15.08
N GLU A 156 -1.40 8.59 -15.85
CA GLU A 156 -2.67 8.92 -16.50
C GLU A 156 -3.79 8.80 -15.45
N ILE A 157 -4.68 9.81 -15.41
CA ILE A 157 -5.82 9.84 -14.50
C ILE A 157 -7.06 9.42 -15.28
N ILE A 158 -7.69 8.33 -14.83
CA ILE A 158 -8.95 7.84 -15.40
C ILE A 158 -10.03 8.03 -14.33
N GLU A 159 -11.05 8.83 -14.65
CA GLU A 159 -12.19 9.04 -13.75
C GLU A 159 -13.10 7.80 -13.79
N ASN A 160 -13.40 7.26 -12.61
CA ASN A 160 -14.31 6.13 -12.48
C ASN A 160 -15.76 6.65 -12.37
N THR A 161 -16.54 6.43 -13.39
CA THR A 161 -17.94 6.89 -13.48
C THR A 161 -18.97 5.82 -13.12
N GLU A 162 -18.53 4.62 -12.70
CA GLU A 162 -19.44 3.54 -12.31
C GLU A 162 -20.23 3.88 -11.04
N THR A 163 -21.49 3.43 -10.99
CA THR A 163 -22.44 3.78 -9.92
C THR A 163 -22.05 3.16 -8.57
N ASN A 164 -21.51 1.93 -8.58
CA ASN A 164 -21.08 1.19 -7.37
C ASN A 164 -19.54 1.19 -7.21
N ARG A 165 -18.95 2.34 -7.46
CA ARG A 165 -17.50 2.48 -7.42
C ARG A 165 -16.93 2.40 -6.02
N VAL A 166 -15.84 1.69 -5.88
CA VAL A 166 -15.00 1.67 -4.67
C VAL A 166 -13.88 2.72 -4.72
N SER A 167 -13.74 3.42 -5.85
CA SER A 167 -12.75 4.48 -6.09
C SER A 167 -13.32 5.53 -7.04
N ASP A 168 -12.80 6.77 -6.94
CA ASP A 168 -13.20 7.88 -7.81
C ASP A 168 -12.28 8.03 -9.01
N TYR A 169 -10.99 7.70 -8.84
CA TYR A 169 -9.97 7.81 -9.88
C TYR A 169 -9.10 6.56 -9.91
N ILE A 170 -8.69 6.18 -11.12
CA ILE A 170 -7.66 5.18 -11.37
C ILE A 170 -6.40 5.92 -11.82
N LEU A 171 -5.27 5.59 -11.21
CA LEU A 171 -3.95 6.03 -11.60
C LEU A 171 -3.32 4.95 -12.47
N ALA A 172 -3.10 5.23 -13.75
CA ALA A 172 -2.56 4.27 -14.71
C ALA A 172 -1.19 4.71 -15.21
N SER A 173 -0.33 3.77 -15.55
CA SER A 173 0.91 4.00 -16.28
C SER A 173 1.21 2.83 -17.21
N GLU A 174 1.74 3.14 -18.39
CA GLU A 174 2.10 2.14 -19.41
C GLU A 174 0.95 1.16 -19.75
N GLY A 175 -0.29 1.66 -19.77
CA GLY A 175 -1.48 0.88 -20.07
C GLY A 175 -2.01 0.00 -18.93
N TYR A 176 -1.41 0.07 -17.75
CA TYR A 176 -1.84 -0.69 -16.57
C TYR A 176 -2.40 0.23 -15.49
N ALA A 177 -3.51 -0.18 -14.86
CA ALA A 177 -3.96 0.41 -13.61
C ALA A 177 -2.94 0.10 -12.51
N ARG A 178 -2.43 1.13 -11.82
CA ARG A 178 -1.39 0.99 -10.79
C ARG A 178 -1.91 1.22 -9.38
N ALA A 179 -2.91 2.08 -9.25
CA ALA A 179 -3.52 2.41 -7.96
C ALA A 179 -4.89 3.05 -8.18
N THR A 180 -5.63 3.20 -7.09
CA THR A 180 -6.89 3.96 -7.09
C THR A 180 -6.86 5.06 -6.05
N VAL A 181 -7.68 6.08 -6.27
CA VAL A 181 -7.95 7.15 -5.31
C VAL A 181 -9.42 7.15 -4.96
N ARG A 182 -9.73 7.21 -3.68
CA ARG A 182 -11.10 7.35 -3.17
C ARG A 182 -11.20 8.59 -2.30
N THR A 183 -12.21 9.40 -2.56
CA THR A 183 -12.51 10.56 -1.73
C THR A 183 -13.17 10.11 -0.43
N ILE A 184 -12.61 10.54 0.69
CA ILE A 184 -13.19 10.31 2.02
C ILE A 184 -14.46 11.16 2.12
N PRO A 185 -15.63 10.57 2.41
CA PRO A 185 -16.85 11.34 2.59
C PRO A 185 -16.70 12.46 3.63
N ALA A 186 -17.22 13.64 3.37
CA ALA A 186 -17.08 14.80 4.26
C ALA A 186 -17.58 14.52 5.68
N ALA A 187 -18.59 13.67 5.84
CA ALA A 187 -19.13 13.25 7.14
C ALA A 187 -18.14 12.37 7.93
N ASN A 188 -17.18 11.71 7.28
CA ASN A 188 -16.19 10.89 7.94
C ASN A 188 -14.99 11.75 8.34
N THR A 189 -15.00 12.31 9.55
CA THR A 189 -13.92 13.15 10.08
C THR A 189 -12.79 12.35 10.73
N GLN A 190 -12.98 11.05 10.97
CA GLN A 190 -12.03 10.19 11.69
C GLN A 190 -10.95 9.62 10.78
N THR A 191 -11.28 9.26 9.56
CA THR A 191 -10.31 8.72 8.59
C THR A 191 -9.38 9.83 8.12
N LYS A 192 -8.08 9.60 8.24
CA LYS A 192 -7.04 10.49 7.71
C LYS A 192 -6.63 10.05 6.31
N PRO A 193 -6.15 10.97 5.47
CA PRO A 193 -5.53 10.62 4.19
C PRO A 193 -4.42 9.59 4.39
N VAL A 194 -4.46 8.51 3.59
CA VAL A 194 -3.54 7.39 3.74
C VAL A 194 -3.51 6.51 2.48
N TRP A 195 -2.34 6.02 2.13
CA TRP A 195 -2.17 4.90 1.23
C TRP A 195 -2.46 3.58 1.97
N LEU A 196 -3.37 2.80 1.45
CA LEU A 196 -3.76 1.51 2.00
C LEU A 196 -3.40 0.40 1.00
N PRO A 197 -2.38 -0.41 1.29
CA PRO A 197 -2.04 -1.57 0.47
C PRO A 197 -2.99 -2.73 0.79
N PHE A 198 -3.25 -3.57 -0.22
CA PHE A 198 -4.14 -4.74 -0.12
C PHE A 198 -3.38 -6.02 -0.42
N VAL A 199 -3.57 -7.03 0.42
CA VAL A 199 -3.07 -8.39 0.23
C VAL A 199 -4.20 -9.26 -0.35
N ARG A 200 -3.86 -10.08 -1.36
CA ARG A 200 -4.78 -11.10 -1.87
C ARG A 200 -4.97 -12.20 -0.82
N VAL A 201 -6.22 -12.60 -0.62
CA VAL A 201 -6.59 -13.71 0.26
C VAL A 201 -7.47 -14.72 -0.49
N SER A 202 -7.42 -15.98 -0.08
CA SER A 202 -8.22 -17.05 -0.67
C SER A 202 -9.66 -17.06 -0.17
N SER A 203 -9.89 -16.62 1.08
CA SER A 203 -11.20 -16.60 1.71
C SER A 203 -11.31 -15.37 2.62
N MET A 204 -12.18 -14.46 2.25
CA MET A 204 -12.47 -13.25 3.04
C MET A 204 -12.95 -13.62 4.45
N LYS A 205 -13.93 -14.54 4.52
CA LYS A 205 -14.55 -14.97 5.78
C LYS A 205 -13.54 -15.55 6.75
N GLU A 206 -12.69 -16.45 6.27
CA GLU A 206 -11.68 -17.11 7.11
C GLU A 206 -10.60 -16.13 7.54
N THR A 207 -10.11 -15.29 6.63
CA THR A 207 -9.06 -14.31 6.95
C THR A 207 -9.52 -13.28 7.98
N VAL A 208 -10.74 -12.77 7.85
CA VAL A 208 -11.31 -11.82 8.84
C VAL A 208 -11.44 -12.47 10.22
N ALA A 209 -11.95 -13.71 10.28
CA ALA A 209 -12.09 -14.44 11.54
C ALA A 209 -10.72 -14.72 12.18
N GLN A 210 -9.74 -15.15 11.37
CA GLN A 210 -8.38 -15.44 11.84
C GLN A 210 -7.67 -14.18 12.33
N ALA A 211 -7.80 -13.05 11.60
CA ALA A 211 -7.22 -11.77 12.01
C ALA A 211 -7.69 -11.35 13.41
N ALA A 212 -9.00 -11.51 13.70
CA ALA A 212 -9.55 -11.22 15.03
C ALA A 212 -8.99 -12.16 16.12
N GLN A 213 -8.86 -13.46 15.83
CA GLN A 213 -8.29 -14.44 16.74
C GLN A 213 -6.80 -14.18 17.07
N LEU A 214 -6.07 -13.61 16.10
CA LEU A 214 -4.66 -13.25 16.23
C LEU A 214 -4.43 -11.91 16.94
N GLY A 215 -5.48 -11.27 17.46
CA GLY A 215 -5.39 -9.99 18.16
C GLY A 215 -5.46 -8.76 17.27
N GLY A 216 -5.73 -8.92 15.98
CA GLY A 216 -6.03 -7.84 15.07
C GLY A 216 -7.44 -7.28 15.27
N LYS A 217 -7.76 -6.21 14.56
CA LYS A 217 -9.09 -5.58 14.58
C LYS A 217 -9.65 -5.49 13.16
N VAL A 218 -10.95 -5.71 13.00
CA VAL A 218 -11.66 -5.42 11.76
C VAL A 218 -12.05 -3.94 11.78
N LEU A 219 -11.45 -3.15 10.89
CA LEU A 219 -11.73 -1.71 10.76
C LEU A 219 -12.88 -1.45 9.81
N ILE A 220 -12.93 -2.18 8.69
CA ILE A 220 -14.02 -2.16 7.71
C ILE A 220 -14.36 -3.62 7.42
N ALA A 221 -15.56 -4.03 7.82
CA ALA A 221 -16.05 -5.38 7.55
C ALA A 221 -16.39 -5.57 6.06
N PRO A 222 -16.34 -6.82 5.54
CA PRO A 222 -16.85 -7.11 4.22
C PRO A 222 -18.30 -6.69 4.10
N ALA A 223 -18.66 -5.99 3.01
CA ALA A 223 -20.00 -5.50 2.78
C ALA A 223 -20.35 -5.60 1.27
N PRO A 224 -21.60 -5.84 0.90
CA PRO A 224 -22.01 -6.02 -0.50
C PRO A 224 -21.53 -4.88 -1.42
N GLU A 225 -21.53 -3.64 -0.93
CA GLU A 225 -21.07 -2.45 -1.66
C GLU A 225 -19.54 -2.38 -1.84
N LEU A 226 -18.77 -3.22 -1.16
CA LEU A 226 -17.32 -3.31 -1.25
C LEU A 226 -16.92 -4.54 -2.09
N LEU A 227 -17.00 -4.41 -3.40
CA LEU A 227 -16.75 -5.49 -4.36
C LEU A 227 -17.48 -6.80 -3.97
N GLU A 228 -18.78 -6.71 -3.71
CA GLU A 228 -19.64 -7.86 -3.36
C GLU A 228 -19.17 -8.61 -2.09
N GLY A 229 -18.61 -7.87 -1.11
CA GLY A 229 -18.09 -8.45 0.13
C GLY A 229 -16.67 -9.01 0.02
N ARG A 230 -15.97 -8.76 -1.09
CA ARG A 230 -14.61 -9.28 -1.35
C ARG A 230 -13.48 -8.35 -0.87
N VAL A 231 -13.81 -7.28 -0.17
CA VAL A 231 -12.84 -6.33 0.38
C VAL A 231 -13.13 -6.09 1.86
N ALA A 232 -12.09 -6.05 2.66
CA ALA A 232 -12.14 -5.61 4.05
C ALA A 232 -10.86 -4.87 4.42
N VAL A 233 -10.89 -4.14 5.53
CA VAL A 233 -9.71 -3.51 6.12
C VAL A 233 -9.56 -4.01 7.55
N ILE A 234 -8.39 -4.49 7.87
CA ILE A 234 -8.02 -4.95 9.21
C ILE A 234 -6.85 -4.11 9.74
N ALA A 235 -6.67 -4.11 11.04
CA ALA A 235 -5.45 -3.64 11.69
C ALA A 235 -4.75 -4.82 12.35
N ASP A 236 -3.43 -4.85 12.28
CA ASP A 236 -2.61 -5.78 13.06
C ASP A 236 -2.63 -5.41 14.55
N PRO A 237 -2.06 -6.25 15.46
CA PRO A 237 -2.05 -5.97 16.90
C PRO A 237 -1.33 -4.66 17.27
N THR A 238 -0.46 -4.13 16.41
CA THR A 238 0.23 -2.85 16.62
C THR A 238 -0.63 -1.65 16.22
N GLY A 239 -1.69 -1.88 15.45
CA GLY A 239 -2.63 -0.89 14.96
C GLY A 239 -2.40 -0.45 13.51
N ALA A 240 -1.46 -1.08 12.78
CA ALA A 240 -1.24 -0.78 11.37
C ALA A 240 -2.38 -1.35 10.51
N ALA A 241 -3.05 -0.47 9.77
CA ALA A 241 -4.12 -0.84 8.86
C ALA A 241 -3.57 -1.47 7.57
N ILE A 242 -4.25 -2.52 7.10
CA ILE A 242 -3.98 -3.20 5.84
C ILE A 242 -5.31 -3.66 5.22
N GLY A 243 -5.44 -3.50 3.92
CA GLY A 243 -6.56 -4.03 3.17
C GLY A 243 -6.35 -5.52 2.86
N ILE A 244 -7.43 -6.26 2.77
CA ILE A 244 -7.46 -7.62 2.26
C ILE A 244 -8.50 -7.71 1.14
N MET A 245 -8.17 -8.47 0.10
CA MET A 245 -9.03 -8.63 -1.08
C MET A 245 -9.10 -10.09 -1.49
N GLU A 246 -10.30 -10.63 -1.55
CA GLU A 246 -10.55 -11.93 -2.16
C GLU A 246 -10.71 -11.73 -3.66
N TRP A 247 -9.81 -12.30 -4.44
CA TRP A 247 -9.84 -12.23 -5.89
C TRP A 247 -10.04 -13.63 -6.47
N GLN A 248 -11.15 -13.82 -7.17
CA GLN A 248 -11.40 -15.04 -7.92
C GLN A 248 -10.88 -14.85 -9.34
N GLU A 249 -10.04 -15.77 -9.77
CA GLU A 249 -9.72 -15.86 -11.18
C GLU A 249 -10.99 -16.28 -11.92
N ASN A 250 -11.48 -15.40 -12.80
CA ASN A 250 -12.48 -15.86 -13.76
C ASN A 250 -11.79 -16.94 -14.60
N PRO A 251 -12.28 -18.19 -14.62
CA PRO A 251 -11.76 -19.16 -15.55
C PRO A 251 -11.93 -18.55 -16.94
N VAL A 252 -10.80 -18.34 -17.64
CA VAL A 252 -10.81 -17.95 -19.04
C VAL A 252 -11.74 -18.95 -19.71
N LYS A 253 -12.90 -18.50 -20.20
CA LYS A 253 -13.75 -19.31 -21.05
C LYS A 253 -12.89 -19.61 -22.27
N GLY A 254 -12.30 -20.81 -22.27
CA GLY A 254 -11.56 -21.28 -23.42
C GLY A 254 -12.49 -21.21 -24.62
N ASP A 255 -12.07 -20.47 -25.63
CA ASP A 255 -12.66 -20.53 -26.94
C ASP A 255 -12.62 -22.01 -27.38
N ARG A 256 -13.79 -22.60 -27.50
CA ARG A 256 -14.00 -23.89 -28.18
C ARG A 256 -14.24 -23.63 -29.67
#